data_4800d405129b46baca8590ac88a984be
#
_entry.id   4800d405129b46baca8590ac88a984be
#
_cell.length_a   1.000
_cell.length_b   1.000
_cell.length_c   1.000
_cell.angle_alpha   90.00
_cell.angle_beta   90.00
_cell.angle_gamma   90.00
#
_symmetry.space_group_name_H-M   'P 1'
#
loop_
_entity.id
_entity.type
_entity.pdbx_description
1 polymer ?
#
loop_
_entity_poly.entity_id
_entity_poly.type
_entity_poly.pdbx_seq_one_letter_code
_entity_poly.pdbx_strand_id
1 'polypeptide(L)'
;MRGCAPHDQRIEAKVTPVDADVLGADHRRGRPLPQLKLDRLFVTDGGLETDLIFHHGIELPFFAAFPLLEDADHRVSLRRYYDDYLAIAREHGAGLVIDTPTWRANPDWAGRLGYSPERLDAANRAAVQFAEEVRAAATADGVTAVVSGCIGPRGDGYKAGEAMAAEEAERYHAVQIRSFAATTADQVTALTITNAVEAIGIVRAAAAVDIPVAISFTVETTGLLPTGQSLAGAIEQVDAATDGAAAYFMVNCAHPTHFESALEDDGSWRSRLLGVRANASARSHAELDEATELDEGDPNDLAARYVALRDRMPALTVLGGCCGTDSRHVAAICAAWAAGGCSPLSSLIASSTNPSTD
;
A
#
# COMPACT_ATOMS: atom_id res chain seq x y z
N MET A 1 36.74 31.52 24.09
CA MET A 1 35.68 30.68 24.65
C MET A 1 34.46 31.56 24.87
N ARG A 2 33.49 31.53 23.99
CA ARG A 2 32.16 32.11 24.23
C ARG A 2 31.16 31.04 23.76
N GLY A 3 30.37 30.53 24.73
CA GLY A 3 29.42 29.47 24.56
C GLY A 3 28.21 29.93 23.69
N CYS A 4 27.82 29.10 22.75
CA CYS A 4 26.54 29.18 22.09
C CYS A 4 25.50 28.47 22.94
N ALA A 5 24.47 29.22 23.37
CA ALA A 5 23.26 28.65 23.97
C ALA A 5 22.36 28.06 22.85
N PRO A 6 21.64 26.98 23.10
CA PRO A 6 20.72 26.43 22.15
C PRO A 6 19.46 27.28 22.08
N HIS A 7 19.15 27.81 20.89
CA HIS A 7 17.87 28.43 20.57
C HIS A 7 16.90 27.31 20.18
N ASP A 8 16.04 26.96 21.12
CA ASP A 8 14.83 26.16 20.89
C ASP A 8 13.81 27.05 20.12
N GLN A 9 13.78 26.95 18.80
CA GLN A 9 12.70 27.46 17.98
C GLN A 9 12.13 26.30 17.20
N ARG A 10 11.05 25.69 17.73
CA ARG A 10 10.16 24.84 16.97
C ARG A 10 9.59 25.67 15.81
N ILE A 11 10.10 25.46 14.62
CA ILE A 11 9.45 25.92 13.39
C ILE A 11 8.36 24.89 13.10
N GLU A 12 7.13 25.21 13.51
CA GLU A 12 5.93 24.54 13.01
C GLU A 12 5.83 24.83 11.51
N ALA A 13 6.26 23.87 10.70
CA ALA A 13 5.88 23.84 9.30
C ALA A 13 4.35 23.77 9.29
N LYS A 14 3.68 24.83 8.88
CA LYS A 14 2.24 24.82 8.57
C LYS A 14 2.04 23.92 7.36
N VAL A 15 1.87 22.61 7.65
CA VAL A 15 1.16 21.72 6.75
C VAL A 15 -0.26 22.27 6.77
N THR A 16 -0.72 22.83 5.65
CA THR A 16 -2.13 23.16 5.46
C THR A 16 -2.90 21.85 5.71
N PRO A 17 -3.85 21.82 6.66
CA PRO A 17 -4.64 20.62 6.84
C PRO A 17 -5.31 20.30 5.50
N VAL A 18 -5.06 19.14 4.94
CA VAL A 18 -5.91 18.57 3.90
C VAL A 18 -7.27 18.46 4.57
N ASP A 19 -8.29 19.09 3.99
CA ASP A 19 -9.63 19.05 4.57
C ASP A 19 -10.01 17.60 4.82
N ALA A 20 -10.34 17.28 6.06
CA ALA A 20 -10.77 15.94 6.47
C ALA A 20 -11.98 15.43 5.67
N ASP A 21 -12.74 16.35 5.08
CA ASP A 21 -13.86 16.07 4.18
C ASP A 21 -13.42 15.54 2.79
N VAL A 22 -12.16 15.68 2.41
CA VAL A 22 -11.61 15.17 1.14
C VAL A 22 -11.15 13.71 1.27
N LEU A 23 -10.77 13.28 2.46
CA LEU A 23 -10.43 11.90 2.78
C LEU A 23 -11.75 11.19 3.15
N GLY A 24 -12.34 10.46 2.24
CA GLY A 24 -13.63 9.76 2.39
C GLY A 24 -13.92 9.26 3.81
N ALA A 25 -15.16 9.31 4.22
CA ALA A 25 -15.62 9.18 5.60
C ALA A 25 -15.10 7.92 6.32
N ASP A 26 -14.14 8.13 7.20
CA ASP A 26 -13.68 7.16 8.22
C ASP A 26 -14.71 7.09 9.36
N HIS A 27 -15.92 6.65 9.12
CA HIS A 27 -16.95 6.81 10.16
C HIS A 27 -17.61 5.53 10.64
N ARG A 28 -17.23 4.35 10.10
CA ARG A 28 -18.19 3.25 10.17
C ARG A 28 -17.90 2.17 11.21
N ARG A 29 -16.67 2.03 11.72
CA ARG A 29 -16.37 1.13 12.86
C ARG A 29 -15.92 1.85 14.14
N GLY A 30 -16.01 3.17 14.19
CA GLY A 30 -15.64 3.96 15.37
C GLY A 30 -14.14 3.90 15.71
N ARG A 31 -13.30 3.29 14.88
CA ARG A 31 -11.84 3.30 15.00
C ARG A 31 -11.25 4.06 13.82
N PRO A 32 -10.69 5.26 14.06
CA PRO A 32 -10.04 6.01 13.00
C PRO A 32 -8.80 5.25 12.51
N LEU A 33 -8.65 5.16 11.18
CA LEU A 33 -7.43 4.62 10.57
C LEU A 33 -6.28 5.61 10.84
N PRO A 34 -5.26 5.23 11.63
CA PRO A 34 -4.24 6.19 12.08
C PRO A 34 -3.41 6.76 10.93
N GLN A 35 -3.25 6.03 9.81
CA GLN A 35 -2.52 6.51 8.64
C GLN A 35 -3.21 7.67 7.91
N LEU A 36 -4.50 7.89 8.12
CA LEU A 36 -5.24 9.01 7.53
C LEU A 36 -4.96 10.35 8.21
N LYS A 37 -4.33 10.35 9.39
CA LYS A 37 -3.98 11.60 10.10
C LYS A 37 -2.84 12.36 9.45
N LEU A 38 -2.10 11.75 8.53
CA LEU A 38 -0.97 12.33 7.81
C LEU A 38 0.15 12.92 8.72
N ASP A 39 0.18 12.52 10.00
CA ASP A 39 1.11 13.02 11.00
C ASP A 39 2.37 12.15 11.16
N ARG A 40 2.36 10.95 10.56
CA ARG A 40 3.49 10.02 10.56
C ARG A 40 3.45 9.11 9.34
N LEU A 41 4.63 8.56 9.01
CA LEU A 41 4.78 7.53 8.01
C LEU A 41 4.20 6.20 8.53
N PHE A 42 3.55 5.45 7.65
CA PHE A 42 3.22 4.04 7.83
C PHE A 42 3.96 3.23 6.77
N VAL A 43 4.58 2.15 7.17
CA VAL A 43 5.17 1.19 6.24
C VAL A 43 4.26 -0.01 6.07
N THR A 44 4.34 -0.62 4.90
CA THR A 44 3.83 -1.97 4.66
C THR A 44 5.01 -2.91 4.45
N ASP A 45 4.74 -4.16 4.16
CA ASP A 45 5.74 -5.13 3.72
C ASP A 45 6.24 -4.87 2.28
N GLY A 46 7.11 -5.76 1.80
CA GLY A 46 7.59 -5.85 0.42
C GLY A 46 6.79 -6.85 -0.41
N GLY A 47 7.48 -7.51 -1.33
CA GLY A 47 6.91 -8.56 -2.19
C GLY A 47 6.90 -9.91 -1.51
N LEU A 48 5.90 -10.19 -0.65
CA LEU A 48 5.81 -11.41 0.13
C LEU A 48 6.04 -12.68 -0.69
N GLU A 49 5.28 -12.84 -1.77
CA GLU A 49 5.33 -14.05 -2.57
C GLU A 49 6.67 -14.20 -3.29
N THR A 50 7.22 -13.10 -3.82
CA THR A 50 8.53 -13.14 -4.50
C THR A 50 9.65 -13.42 -3.51
N ASP A 51 9.61 -12.88 -2.30
CA ASP A 51 10.57 -13.15 -1.24
C ASP A 51 10.54 -14.64 -0.83
N LEU A 52 9.35 -15.17 -0.57
CA LEU A 52 9.19 -16.57 -0.18
C LEU A 52 9.64 -17.55 -1.27
N ILE A 53 9.35 -17.27 -2.54
CA ILE A 53 9.72 -18.13 -3.66
C ILE A 53 11.23 -18.06 -3.91
N PHE A 54 11.78 -16.87 -4.10
CA PHE A 54 13.13 -16.69 -4.62
C PHE A 54 14.20 -16.70 -3.54
N HIS A 55 13.93 -16.17 -2.33
CA HIS A 55 14.90 -16.13 -1.25
C HIS A 55 14.77 -17.31 -0.29
N HIS A 56 13.57 -17.86 -0.13
CA HIS A 56 13.33 -18.96 0.82
C HIS A 56 13.05 -20.30 0.15
N GLY A 57 12.89 -20.35 -1.19
CA GLY A 57 12.63 -21.58 -1.94
C GLY A 57 11.30 -22.23 -1.60
N ILE A 58 10.34 -21.46 -1.12
CA ILE A 58 9.00 -21.95 -0.77
C ILE A 58 8.13 -21.95 -2.02
N GLU A 59 7.59 -23.11 -2.38
CA GLU A 59 6.66 -23.21 -3.50
C GLU A 59 5.29 -22.64 -3.13
N LEU A 60 4.79 -21.72 -3.95
CA LEU A 60 3.46 -21.13 -3.81
C LEU A 60 2.59 -21.48 -5.03
N PRO A 61 1.82 -22.56 -4.99
CA PRO A 61 0.90 -22.90 -6.08
C PRO A 61 -0.03 -21.74 -6.40
N PHE A 62 -0.10 -21.34 -7.66
CA PHE A 62 -0.86 -20.18 -8.13
C PHE A 62 -0.48 -18.85 -7.44
N PHE A 63 0.73 -18.74 -6.92
CA PHE A 63 1.19 -17.55 -6.21
C PHE A 63 0.36 -17.24 -4.94
N ALA A 64 -0.12 -18.30 -4.27
CA ALA A 64 -1.01 -18.19 -3.12
C ALA A 64 -0.26 -18.46 -1.81
N ALA A 65 -0.10 -17.45 -0.97
CA ALA A 65 0.61 -17.55 0.30
C ALA A 65 -0.30 -18.00 1.47
N PHE A 66 -1.61 -17.82 1.40
CA PHE A 66 -2.52 -18.13 2.50
C PHE A 66 -2.50 -19.60 2.98
N PRO A 67 -2.24 -20.64 2.14
CA PRO A 67 -2.13 -22.01 2.61
C PRO A 67 -0.96 -22.23 3.58
N LEU A 68 0.07 -21.38 3.53
CA LEU A 68 1.21 -21.50 4.44
C LEU A 68 0.84 -21.35 5.92
N LEU A 69 -0.27 -20.69 6.22
CA LEU A 69 -0.77 -20.55 7.59
C LEU A 69 -1.25 -21.85 8.22
N GLU A 70 -1.54 -22.87 7.39
CA GLU A 70 -1.97 -24.19 7.86
C GLU A 70 -0.79 -25.10 8.23
N ASP A 71 0.44 -24.73 7.85
CA ASP A 71 1.67 -25.45 8.16
C ASP A 71 2.50 -24.71 9.22
N ALA A 72 2.93 -25.43 10.27
CA ALA A 72 3.61 -24.81 11.41
C ALA A 72 4.98 -24.21 11.05
N ASP A 73 5.74 -24.87 10.18
CA ASP A 73 7.10 -24.41 9.79
C ASP A 73 6.99 -23.20 8.84
N HIS A 74 6.07 -23.25 7.90
CA HIS A 74 5.80 -22.11 7.00
C HIS A 74 5.22 -20.92 7.77
N ARG A 75 4.38 -21.14 8.78
CA ARG A 75 3.88 -20.09 9.67
C ARG A 75 5.04 -19.36 10.40
N VAL A 76 6.08 -20.10 10.82
CA VAL A 76 7.29 -19.50 11.41
C VAL A 76 8.03 -18.64 10.38
N SER A 77 8.11 -19.08 9.13
CA SER A 77 8.75 -18.33 8.04
C SER A 77 7.98 -17.03 7.75
N LEU A 78 6.64 -17.11 7.65
CA LEU A 78 5.78 -15.93 7.54
C LEU A 78 5.97 -14.97 8.72
N ARG A 79 6.08 -15.50 9.95
CA ARG A 79 6.27 -14.66 11.12
C ARG A 79 7.58 -13.88 11.06
N ARG A 80 8.69 -14.51 10.66
CA ARG A 80 10.00 -13.86 10.49
C ARG A 80 9.93 -12.75 9.43
N TYR A 81 9.25 -13.03 8.31
CA TYR A 81 9.02 -12.02 7.27
C TYR A 81 8.39 -10.74 7.85
N TYR A 82 7.29 -10.85 8.59
CA TYR A 82 6.65 -9.66 9.19
C TYR A 82 7.46 -9.02 10.31
N ASP A 83 8.24 -9.79 11.07
CA ASP A 83 9.10 -9.27 12.14
C ASP A 83 10.19 -8.33 11.59
N ASP A 84 10.70 -8.57 10.37
CA ASP A 84 11.66 -7.67 9.71
C ASP A 84 11.05 -6.29 9.45
N TYR A 85 9.81 -6.22 8.96
CA TYR A 85 9.13 -4.95 8.72
C TYR A 85 8.69 -4.26 10.02
N LEU A 86 8.36 -5.02 11.05
CA LEU A 86 8.14 -4.48 12.39
C LEU A 86 9.42 -3.82 12.93
N ALA A 87 10.58 -4.45 12.74
CA ALA A 87 11.85 -3.88 13.15
C ALA A 87 12.14 -2.55 12.43
N ILE A 88 11.88 -2.48 11.12
CA ILE A 88 12.02 -1.25 10.31
C ILE A 88 11.07 -0.16 10.83
N ALA A 89 9.79 -0.48 11.03
CA ALA A 89 8.82 0.49 11.56
C ALA A 89 9.25 1.06 12.91
N ARG A 90 9.75 0.22 13.81
CA ARG A 90 10.27 0.62 15.12
C ARG A 90 11.49 1.51 15.00
N GLU A 91 12.47 1.14 14.17
CA GLU A 91 13.73 1.87 13.97
C GLU A 91 13.49 3.29 13.46
N HIS A 92 12.53 3.44 12.55
CA HIS A 92 12.23 4.73 11.91
C HIS A 92 11.05 5.49 12.55
N GLY A 93 10.48 5.00 13.66
CA GLY A 93 9.34 5.64 14.32
C GLY A 93 8.07 5.67 13.46
N ALA A 94 7.97 4.78 12.49
CA ALA A 94 6.81 4.65 11.60
C ALA A 94 5.71 3.80 12.24
N GLY A 95 4.48 3.90 11.71
CA GLY A 95 3.45 2.89 11.93
C GLY A 95 3.63 1.72 10.96
N LEU A 96 2.89 0.63 11.18
CA LEU A 96 2.92 -0.56 10.35
C LEU A 96 1.50 -0.92 9.88
N VAL A 97 1.30 -1.08 8.58
CA VAL A 97 0.11 -1.73 8.01
C VAL A 97 0.46 -3.20 7.75
N ILE A 98 -0.22 -4.09 8.43
CA ILE A 98 0.00 -5.53 8.34
C ILE A 98 -1.07 -6.10 7.40
N ASP A 99 -0.73 -6.24 6.12
CA ASP A 99 -1.60 -6.92 5.16
C ASP A 99 -1.54 -8.43 5.39
N THR A 100 -2.69 -9.09 5.43
CA THR A 100 -2.74 -10.55 5.55
C THR A 100 -2.21 -11.23 4.27
N PRO A 101 -1.63 -12.45 4.33
CA PRO A 101 -1.10 -13.17 3.15
C PRO A 101 -2.23 -13.80 2.33
N THR A 102 -3.27 -13.03 1.98
CA THR A 102 -4.55 -13.53 1.45
C THR A 102 -4.91 -12.98 0.07
N TRP A 103 -3.94 -12.43 -0.66
CA TRP A 103 -4.15 -11.84 -1.98
C TRP A 103 -4.87 -12.77 -2.96
N ARG A 104 -4.57 -14.09 -2.93
CA ARG A 104 -5.22 -15.16 -3.72
C ARG A 104 -6.29 -15.95 -2.93
N ALA A 105 -6.67 -15.55 -1.72
CA ALA A 105 -7.65 -16.25 -0.91
C ALA A 105 -9.11 -15.87 -1.29
N ASN A 106 -9.42 -15.89 -2.57
CA ASN A 106 -10.74 -15.65 -3.14
C ASN A 106 -11.34 -16.94 -3.74
N PRO A 107 -12.63 -16.98 -4.09
CA PRO A 107 -13.31 -18.22 -4.49
C PRO A 107 -12.67 -18.94 -5.67
N ASP A 108 -12.26 -18.22 -6.72
CA ASP A 108 -11.75 -18.82 -7.95
C ASP A 108 -10.38 -19.48 -7.74
N TRP A 109 -9.45 -18.79 -7.05
CA TRP A 109 -8.11 -19.32 -6.78
C TRP A 109 -8.12 -20.38 -5.68
N ALA A 110 -8.90 -20.18 -4.61
CA ALA A 110 -9.05 -21.18 -3.56
C ALA A 110 -9.71 -22.47 -4.07
N GLY A 111 -10.67 -22.36 -4.98
CA GLY A 111 -11.28 -23.51 -5.63
C GLY A 111 -10.26 -24.36 -6.42
N ARG A 112 -9.28 -23.73 -7.11
CA ARG A 112 -8.17 -24.44 -7.78
C ARG A 112 -7.25 -25.15 -6.80
N LEU A 113 -7.15 -24.65 -5.56
CA LEU A 113 -6.36 -25.24 -4.47
C LEU A 113 -7.16 -26.28 -3.66
N GLY A 114 -8.41 -26.57 -4.05
CA GLY A 114 -9.27 -27.56 -3.38
C GLY A 114 -9.89 -27.07 -2.07
N TYR A 115 -10.03 -25.78 -1.86
CA TYR A 115 -10.71 -25.22 -0.71
C TYR A 115 -12.22 -25.20 -0.93
N SER A 116 -12.99 -25.67 0.06
CA SER A 116 -14.43 -25.40 0.12
C SER A 116 -14.67 -23.94 0.55
N PRO A 117 -15.89 -23.39 0.32
CA PRO A 117 -16.23 -22.05 0.79
C PRO A 117 -16.01 -21.88 2.30
N GLU A 118 -16.33 -22.89 3.12
CA GLU A 118 -16.16 -22.85 4.58
C GLU A 118 -14.67 -22.85 4.98
N ARG A 119 -13.84 -23.67 4.30
CA ARG A 119 -12.40 -23.70 4.53
C ARG A 119 -11.75 -22.38 4.11
N LEU A 120 -12.22 -21.76 3.02
CA LEU A 120 -11.76 -20.45 2.58
C LEU A 120 -12.12 -19.34 3.60
N ASP A 121 -13.35 -19.32 4.13
CA ASP A 121 -13.72 -18.39 5.20
C ASP A 121 -12.83 -18.59 6.44
N ALA A 122 -12.61 -19.84 6.86
CA ALA A 122 -11.72 -20.14 7.97
C ALA A 122 -10.27 -19.68 7.72
N ALA A 123 -9.74 -19.86 6.50
CA ALA A 123 -8.40 -19.44 6.13
C ALA A 123 -8.26 -17.91 6.17
N ASN A 124 -9.22 -17.16 5.64
CA ASN A 124 -9.22 -15.69 5.71
C ASN A 124 -9.26 -15.17 7.17
N ARG A 125 -10.07 -15.81 8.02
CA ARG A 125 -10.13 -15.46 9.46
C ARG A 125 -8.82 -15.81 10.20
N ALA A 126 -8.23 -16.98 9.91
CA ALA A 126 -6.95 -17.39 10.48
C ALA A 126 -5.82 -16.46 10.09
N ALA A 127 -5.86 -15.90 8.87
CA ALA A 127 -4.88 -14.90 8.43
C ALA A 127 -4.98 -13.60 9.25
N VAL A 128 -6.18 -13.15 9.60
CA VAL A 128 -6.33 -12.00 10.51
C VAL A 128 -5.84 -12.33 11.91
N GLN A 129 -6.10 -13.53 12.40
CA GLN A 129 -5.56 -14.00 13.71
C GLN A 129 -4.04 -13.95 13.73
N PHE A 130 -3.39 -14.39 12.65
CA PHE A 130 -1.94 -14.31 12.51
C PHE A 130 -1.45 -12.86 12.49
N ALA A 131 -2.11 -11.97 11.75
CA ALA A 131 -1.77 -10.54 11.72
C ALA A 131 -1.93 -9.88 13.09
N GLU A 132 -2.89 -10.32 13.91
CA GLU A 132 -3.06 -9.89 15.30
C GLU A 132 -1.88 -10.27 16.20
N GLU A 133 -1.26 -11.42 15.97
CA GLU A 133 -0.05 -11.81 16.70
C GLU A 133 1.13 -10.88 16.38
N VAL A 134 1.24 -10.44 15.11
CA VAL A 134 2.21 -9.42 14.69
C VAL A 134 1.88 -8.06 15.32
N ARG A 135 0.59 -7.67 15.30
CA ARG A 135 0.14 -6.41 15.94
C ARG A 135 0.41 -6.39 17.45
N ALA A 136 0.23 -7.51 18.12
CA ALA A 136 0.52 -7.61 19.54
C ALA A 136 2.01 -7.35 19.85
N ALA A 137 2.92 -7.89 19.04
CA ALA A 137 4.36 -7.59 19.12
C ALA A 137 4.64 -6.12 18.79
N ALA A 138 4.05 -5.57 17.74
CA ALA A 138 4.17 -4.16 17.38
C ALA A 138 3.76 -3.25 18.53
N THR A 139 2.63 -3.54 19.18
CA THR A 139 2.13 -2.79 20.33
C THR A 139 3.09 -2.86 21.53
N ALA A 140 3.66 -4.03 21.80
CA ALA A 140 4.67 -4.21 22.86
C ALA A 140 5.93 -3.37 22.60
N ASP A 141 6.29 -3.19 21.32
CA ASP A 141 7.42 -2.37 20.89
C ASP A 141 7.08 -0.87 20.70
N GLY A 142 5.84 -0.46 21.03
CA GLY A 142 5.38 0.93 20.90
C GLY A 142 5.07 1.37 19.47
N VAL A 143 4.97 0.43 18.53
CA VAL A 143 4.62 0.68 17.12
C VAL A 143 3.10 0.66 16.95
N THR A 144 2.55 1.72 16.35
CA THR A 144 1.13 1.75 15.95
C THR A 144 0.94 0.83 14.74
N ALA A 145 0.06 -0.16 14.85
CA ALA A 145 -0.17 -1.11 13.77
C ALA A 145 -1.65 -1.18 13.37
N VAL A 146 -1.89 -1.36 12.06
CA VAL A 146 -3.19 -1.53 11.42
C VAL A 146 -3.22 -2.94 10.82
N VAL A 147 -4.23 -3.73 11.14
CA VAL A 147 -4.44 -5.05 10.52
C VAL A 147 -5.36 -4.89 9.32
N SER A 148 -4.87 -5.30 8.16
CA SER A 148 -5.54 -5.14 6.87
C SER A 148 -5.78 -6.49 6.21
N GLY A 149 -7.03 -6.78 5.89
CA GLY A 149 -7.40 -7.94 5.07
C GLY A 149 -7.00 -7.69 3.62
N CYS A 150 -5.95 -8.35 3.13
CA CYS A 150 -5.50 -8.20 1.76
C CYS A 150 -6.37 -8.99 0.79
N ILE A 151 -6.88 -8.35 -0.25
CA ILE A 151 -7.58 -8.97 -1.38
C ILE A 151 -6.91 -8.63 -2.70
N GLY A 152 -6.93 -9.58 -3.64
CA GLY A 152 -6.49 -9.37 -5.01
C GLY A 152 -7.65 -9.27 -5.99
N PRO A 153 -7.39 -9.00 -7.28
CA PRO A 153 -8.38 -9.02 -8.33
C PRO A 153 -8.95 -10.43 -8.52
N ARG A 154 -10.13 -10.53 -9.10
CA ARG A 154 -10.73 -11.83 -9.46
C ARG A 154 -9.85 -12.61 -10.43
N GLY A 155 -9.31 -11.94 -11.43
CA GLY A 155 -8.49 -12.54 -12.47
C GLY A 155 -6.99 -12.48 -12.19
N ASP A 156 -6.25 -12.26 -13.26
CA ASP A 156 -4.82 -11.98 -13.23
C ASP A 156 -4.56 -10.56 -12.70
N GLY A 157 -3.43 -10.36 -12.00
CA GLY A 157 -3.06 -9.05 -11.47
C GLY A 157 -2.47 -8.09 -12.50
N TYR A 158 -2.08 -8.58 -13.68
CA TYR A 158 -1.39 -7.80 -14.71
C TYR A 158 -2.19 -7.66 -16.00
N LYS A 159 -3.19 -8.50 -16.20
CA LYS A 159 -4.04 -8.47 -17.39
C LYS A 159 -5.43 -8.04 -16.99
N ALA A 160 -5.99 -7.10 -17.74
CA ALA A 160 -7.41 -6.82 -17.62
C ALA A 160 -8.16 -8.13 -17.91
N GLY A 161 -8.83 -8.68 -16.92
CA GLY A 161 -9.67 -9.86 -17.07
C GLY A 161 -10.90 -9.58 -17.92
N GLU A 162 -11.81 -10.57 -18.05
CA GLU A 162 -13.12 -10.33 -18.62
C GLU A 162 -13.83 -9.20 -17.84
N ALA A 163 -14.44 -8.27 -18.57
CA ALA A 163 -15.12 -7.13 -17.96
C ALA A 163 -16.30 -7.61 -17.10
N MET A 164 -16.18 -7.45 -15.79
CA MET A 164 -17.29 -7.66 -14.86
C MET A 164 -18.13 -6.39 -14.76
N ALA A 165 -19.46 -6.55 -14.55
CA ALA A 165 -20.26 -5.45 -14.05
C ALA A 165 -19.91 -5.17 -12.56
N ALA A 166 -20.11 -3.93 -12.10
CA ALA A 166 -19.81 -3.55 -10.72
C ALA A 166 -20.59 -4.39 -9.69
N GLU A 167 -21.82 -4.75 -10.00
CA GLU A 167 -22.68 -5.61 -9.17
C GLU A 167 -22.18 -7.06 -9.12
N GLU A 168 -21.51 -7.54 -10.17
CA GLU A 168 -20.87 -8.85 -10.18
C GLU A 168 -19.60 -8.84 -9.33
N ALA A 169 -18.76 -7.82 -9.50
CA ALA A 169 -17.57 -7.60 -8.69
C ALA A 169 -17.92 -7.45 -7.20
N GLU A 170 -18.98 -6.73 -6.87
CA GLU A 170 -19.51 -6.60 -5.51
C GLU A 170 -19.84 -7.96 -4.90
N ARG A 171 -20.64 -8.77 -5.61
CA ARG A 171 -21.00 -10.12 -5.12
C ARG A 171 -19.80 -11.02 -4.96
N TYR A 172 -18.84 -10.95 -5.88
CA TYR A 172 -17.65 -11.77 -5.86
C TYR A 172 -16.75 -11.45 -4.67
N HIS A 173 -16.38 -10.19 -4.50
CA HIS A 173 -15.48 -9.75 -3.43
C HIS A 173 -16.15 -9.73 -2.05
N ALA A 174 -17.47 -9.63 -1.99
CA ALA A 174 -18.23 -9.71 -0.74
C ALA A 174 -17.97 -11.02 0.04
N VAL A 175 -17.58 -12.11 -0.63
CA VAL A 175 -17.26 -13.38 0.03
C VAL A 175 -16.07 -13.19 0.98
N GLN A 176 -14.95 -12.70 0.48
CA GLN A 176 -13.73 -12.51 1.25
C GLN A 176 -13.86 -11.32 2.23
N ILE A 177 -14.46 -10.21 1.79
CA ILE A 177 -14.64 -9.01 2.63
C ILE A 177 -15.51 -9.30 3.86
N ARG A 178 -16.55 -10.13 3.75
CA ARG A 178 -17.36 -10.55 4.89
C ARG A 178 -16.58 -11.39 5.90
N SER A 179 -15.66 -12.24 5.44
CA SER A 179 -14.77 -12.98 6.33
C SER A 179 -13.94 -12.03 7.18
N PHE A 180 -13.35 -11.00 6.59
CA PHE A 180 -12.59 -9.97 7.32
C PHE A 180 -13.46 -9.11 8.22
N ALA A 181 -14.63 -8.66 7.73
CA ALA A 181 -15.55 -7.86 8.52
C ALA A 181 -16.06 -8.55 9.80
N ALA A 182 -16.04 -9.88 9.82
CA ALA A 182 -16.40 -10.67 11.01
C ALA A 182 -15.22 -10.94 11.95
N THR A 183 -14.07 -10.27 11.75
CA THR A 183 -12.87 -10.36 12.59
C THR A 183 -12.52 -9.00 13.21
N THR A 184 -11.31 -8.87 13.72
CA THR A 184 -10.74 -7.62 14.27
C THR A 184 -9.94 -6.83 13.25
N ALA A 185 -10.01 -7.15 11.95
CA ALA A 185 -9.37 -6.38 10.90
C ALA A 185 -9.87 -4.91 10.92
N ASP A 186 -8.94 -3.96 10.84
CA ASP A 186 -9.25 -2.53 10.86
C ASP A 186 -9.71 -2.03 9.50
N GLN A 187 -9.20 -2.63 8.43
CA GLN A 187 -9.53 -2.29 7.04
C GLN A 187 -9.38 -3.51 6.11
N VAL A 188 -9.75 -3.31 4.86
CA VAL A 188 -9.38 -4.17 3.73
C VAL A 188 -8.49 -3.37 2.79
N THR A 189 -7.44 -3.98 2.22
CA THR A 189 -6.67 -3.40 1.12
C THR A 189 -6.81 -4.27 -0.13
N ALA A 190 -7.34 -3.70 -1.19
CA ALA A 190 -7.44 -4.35 -2.50
C ALA A 190 -6.21 -3.99 -3.34
N LEU A 191 -5.29 -4.96 -3.52
CA LEU A 191 -4.03 -4.77 -4.22
C LEU A 191 -4.11 -5.24 -5.68
N THR A 192 -3.38 -4.53 -6.55
CA THR A 192 -3.19 -4.88 -7.97
C THR A 192 -4.49 -4.88 -8.76
N ILE A 193 -5.36 -3.91 -8.46
CA ILE A 193 -6.63 -3.76 -9.17
C ILE A 193 -6.38 -3.14 -10.54
N THR A 194 -6.92 -3.78 -11.57
CA THR A 194 -6.63 -3.48 -12.98
C THR A 194 -7.65 -2.56 -13.63
N ASN A 195 -8.79 -2.32 -13.00
CA ASN A 195 -9.88 -1.53 -13.58
C ASN A 195 -10.78 -0.89 -12.51
N ALA A 196 -11.39 0.25 -12.85
CA ALA A 196 -12.24 1.00 -11.94
C ALA A 196 -13.58 0.30 -11.62
N VAL A 197 -14.10 -0.52 -12.54
CA VAL A 197 -15.42 -1.17 -12.35
C VAL A 197 -15.33 -2.24 -11.26
N GLU A 198 -14.25 -3.02 -11.23
CA GLU A 198 -13.98 -3.98 -10.15
C GLU A 198 -13.76 -3.26 -8.81
N ALA A 199 -12.99 -2.15 -8.82
CA ALA A 199 -12.80 -1.32 -7.63
C ALA A 199 -14.14 -0.80 -7.06
N ILE A 200 -15.06 -0.35 -7.90
CA ILE A 200 -16.41 0.08 -7.48
C ILE A 200 -17.14 -1.06 -6.75
N GLY A 201 -17.11 -2.28 -7.31
CA GLY A 201 -17.71 -3.45 -6.67
C GLY A 201 -17.09 -3.77 -5.31
N ILE A 202 -15.76 -3.69 -5.20
CA ILE A 202 -15.03 -3.90 -3.93
C ILE A 202 -15.45 -2.86 -2.90
N VAL A 203 -15.48 -1.57 -3.27
CA VAL A 203 -15.88 -0.48 -2.36
C VAL A 203 -17.32 -0.65 -1.88
N ARG A 204 -18.26 -1.02 -2.77
CA ARG A 204 -19.64 -1.31 -2.40
C ARG A 204 -19.77 -2.49 -1.45
N ALA A 205 -19.02 -3.57 -1.71
CA ALA A 205 -19.00 -4.74 -0.84
C ALA A 205 -18.47 -4.41 0.56
N ALA A 206 -17.44 -3.59 0.66
CA ALA A 206 -16.87 -3.14 1.93
C ALA A 206 -17.83 -2.20 2.69
N ALA A 207 -18.45 -1.26 1.99
CA ALA A 207 -19.45 -0.36 2.55
C ALA A 207 -20.68 -1.11 3.09
N ALA A 208 -21.11 -2.18 2.40
CA ALA A 208 -22.27 -2.99 2.83
C ALA A 208 -22.05 -3.70 4.18
N VAL A 209 -20.81 -3.90 4.62
CA VAL A 209 -20.44 -4.55 5.89
C VAL A 209 -19.69 -3.63 6.84
N ASP A 210 -19.64 -2.35 6.53
CA ASP A 210 -19.07 -1.29 7.36
C ASP A 210 -17.59 -1.52 7.72
N ILE A 211 -16.78 -1.92 6.73
CA ILE A 211 -15.32 -2.03 6.86
C ILE A 211 -14.63 -1.05 5.92
N PRO A 212 -13.68 -0.20 6.40
CA PRO A 212 -12.91 0.68 5.55
C PRO A 212 -12.15 -0.09 4.47
N VAL A 213 -12.02 0.47 3.27
CA VAL A 213 -11.28 -0.16 2.18
C VAL A 213 -10.33 0.81 1.49
N ALA A 214 -9.08 0.39 1.32
CA ALA A 214 -8.11 1.03 0.44
C ALA A 214 -8.09 0.31 -0.91
N ILE A 215 -8.06 1.07 -2.00
CA ILE A 215 -7.94 0.55 -3.37
C ILE A 215 -6.55 0.86 -3.91
N SER A 216 -5.81 -0.16 -4.32
CA SER A 216 -4.51 -0.01 -4.94
C SER A 216 -4.56 -0.44 -6.41
N PHE A 217 -4.40 0.52 -7.30
CA PHE A 217 -4.34 0.25 -8.73
C PHE A 217 -2.94 -0.16 -9.15
N THR A 218 -2.85 -1.05 -10.15
CA THR A 218 -1.62 -1.25 -10.90
C THR A 218 -1.67 -0.51 -12.23
N VAL A 219 -0.50 -0.09 -12.72
CA VAL A 219 -0.38 0.59 -14.01
C VAL A 219 0.73 -0.05 -14.84
N GLU A 220 0.57 0.02 -16.17
CA GLU A 220 1.57 -0.38 -17.13
C GLU A 220 2.69 0.67 -17.25
N THR A 221 3.73 0.37 -18.00
CA THR A 221 4.86 1.29 -18.26
C THR A 221 4.45 2.64 -18.88
N THR A 222 3.23 2.73 -19.39
CA THR A 222 2.62 3.94 -19.93
C THR A 222 1.95 4.83 -18.89
N GLY A 223 1.88 4.39 -17.62
CA GLY A 223 1.15 5.07 -16.54
C GLY A 223 -0.36 4.89 -16.57
N LEU A 224 -0.86 4.09 -17.51
CA LEU A 224 -2.28 3.74 -17.63
C LEU A 224 -2.56 2.40 -16.95
N LEU A 225 -3.77 2.22 -16.43
CA LEU A 225 -4.24 0.91 -15.98
C LEU A 225 -4.22 -0.09 -17.14
N PRO A 226 -4.18 -1.40 -16.89
CA PRO A 226 -4.24 -2.43 -17.95
C PRO A 226 -5.44 -2.30 -18.90
N THR A 227 -6.50 -1.62 -18.50
CA THR A 227 -7.65 -1.27 -19.34
C THR A 227 -7.41 -0.06 -20.25
N GLY A 228 -6.28 0.62 -20.15
CA GLY A 228 -5.97 1.86 -20.87
C GLY A 228 -6.56 3.13 -20.21
N GLN A 229 -7.22 3.03 -19.06
CA GLN A 229 -7.76 4.17 -18.32
C GLN A 229 -6.62 4.88 -17.56
N SER A 230 -6.70 6.22 -17.43
CA SER A 230 -5.77 6.96 -16.58
C SER A 230 -6.02 6.70 -15.09
N LEU A 231 -4.96 6.79 -14.28
CA LEU A 231 -5.06 6.64 -12.82
C LEU A 231 -6.03 7.68 -12.21
N ALA A 232 -5.94 8.94 -12.63
CA ALA A 232 -6.87 9.99 -12.25
C ALA A 232 -8.33 9.63 -12.56
N GLY A 233 -8.61 9.26 -13.82
CA GLY A 233 -9.95 8.90 -14.24
C GLY A 233 -10.51 7.66 -13.53
N ALA A 234 -9.65 6.70 -13.15
CA ALA A 234 -10.06 5.53 -12.37
C ALA A 234 -10.45 5.93 -10.93
N ILE A 235 -9.64 6.74 -10.25
CA ILE A 235 -9.93 7.23 -8.90
C ILE A 235 -11.22 8.05 -8.88
N GLU A 236 -11.34 9.02 -9.79
CA GLU A 236 -12.53 9.87 -9.90
C GLU A 236 -13.80 9.07 -10.20
N GLN A 237 -13.70 8.05 -11.06
CA GLN A 237 -14.82 7.18 -11.37
C GLN A 237 -15.27 6.36 -10.16
N VAL A 238 -14.33 5.82 -9.39
CA VAL A 238 -14.65 5.07 -8.16
C VAL A 238 -15.31 5.99 -7.13
N ASP A 239 -14.73 7.15 -6.86
CA ASP A 239 -15.28 8.11 -5.90
C ASP A 239 -16.68 8.58 -6.31
N ALA A 240 -16.88 8.92 -7.59
CA ALA A 240 -18.19 9.34 -8.09
C ALA A 240 -19.26 8.23 -8.00
N ALA A 241 -18.87 6.96 -8.22
CA ALA A 241 -19.81 5.83 -8.20
C ALA A 241 -20.11 5.29 -6.80
N THR A 242 -19.35 5.73 -5.78
CA THR A 242 -19.41 5.22 -4.40
C THR A 242 -19.53 6.33 -3.36
N ASP A 243 -19.81 7.58 -3.77
CA ASP A 243 -19.89 8.75 -2.90
C ASP A 243 -18.63 8.93 -2.02
N GLY A 244 -17.45 8.64 -2.60
CA GLY A 244 -16.16 8.73 -1.91
C GLY A 244 -15.95 7.70 -0.78
N ALA A 245 -16.64 6.56 -0.82
CA ALA A 245 -16.61 5.57 0.25
C ALA A 245 -15.29 4.79 0.36
N ALA A 246 -14.40 4.83 -0.64
CA ALA A 246 -13.03 4.34 -0.48
C ALA A 246 -12.29 5.18 0.56
N ALA A 247 -11.61 4.54 1.51
CA ALA A 247 -10.86 5.27 2.54
C ALA A 247 -9.70 6.06 1.92
N TYR A 248 -8.96 5.44 1.01
CA TYR A 248 -7.89 6.07 0.22
C TYR A 248 -7.51 5.18 -0.96
N PHE A 249 -6.67 5.74 -1.84
CA PHE A 249 -6.12 5.00 -2.96
C PHE A 249 -4.61 4.84 -2.86
N MET A 250 -4.08 3.87 -3.58
CA MET A 250 -2.66 3.54 -3.68
C MET A 250 -2.31 3.17 -5.13
N VAL A 251 -0.99 3.11 -5.40
CA VAL A 251 -0.43 2.43 -6.58
C VAL A 251 0.46 1.30 -6.10
N ASN A 252 0.30 0.10 -6.67
CA ASN A 252 1.21 -1.01 -6.40
C ASN A 252 1.56 -1.80 -7.66
N CYS A 253 2.56 -2.67 -7.54
CA CYS A 253 3.05 -3.52 -8.63
C CYS A 253 3.45 -2.75 -9.90
N ALA A 254 3.89 -1.52 -9.75
CA ALA A 254 4.45 -0.68 -10.80
C ALA A 254 5.69 0.03 -10.26
N HIS A 255 6.73 0.16 -11.08
CA HIS A 255 7.89 0.97 -10.70
C HIS A 255 7.54 2.47 -10.74
N PRO A 256 8.12 3.34 -9.88
CA PRO A 256 7.77 4.77 -9.86
C PRO A 256 7.88 5.46 -11.23
N THR A 257 8.85 5.06 -12.06
CA THR A 257 9.01 5.61 -13.43
C THR A 257 7.82 5.37 -14.34
N HIS A 258 6.96 4.40 -14.03
CA HIS A 258 5.78 4.10 -14.85
C HIS A 258 4.65 5.13 -14.64
N PHE A 259 4.53 5.71 -13.45
CA PHE A 259 3.41 6.58 -13.11
C PHE A 259 3.78 7.99 -12.68
N GLU A 260 5.07 8.31 -12.57
CA GLU A 260 5.50 9.67 -12.16
C GLU A 260 5.01 10.77 -13.10
N SER A 261 4.88 10.48 -14.40
CA SER A 261 4.32 11.44 -15.38
C SER A 261 2.81 11.66 -15.20
N ALA A 262 2.07 10.64 -14.73
CA ALA A 262 0.65 10.79 -14.44
C ALA A 262 0.39 11.72 -13.24
N LEU A 263 1.40 11.98 -12.41
CA LEU A 263 1.32 12.87 -11.24
C LEU A 263 1.62 14.35 -11.59
N GLU A 264 1.87 14.68 -12.85
CA GLU A 264 2.08 16.07 -13.30
C GLU A 264 0.75 16.85 -13.38
N ASP A 265 -0.37 16.17 -13.48
CA ASP A 265 -1.70 16.78 -13.43
C ASP A 265 -2.02 17.27 -12.01
N ASP A 266 -2.50 18.51 -11.88
CA ASP A 266 -2.85 19.17 -10.61
C ASP A 266 -4.24 18.77 -10.08
N GLY A 267 -4.82 17.69 -10.57
CA GLY A 267 -6.15 17.21 -10.18
C GLY A 267 -6.29 16.91 -8.67
N SER A 268 -7.49 17.14 -8.13
CA SER A 268 -7.82 16.90 -6.71
C SER A 268 -7.69 15.42 -6.31
N TRP A 269 -7.75 14.51 -7.27
CA TRP A 269 -7.56 13.06 -7.08
C TRP A 269 -6.24 12.69 -6.39
N ARG A 270 -5.18 13.52 -6.54
CA ARG A 270 -3.89 13.28 -5.88
C ARG A 270 -3.98 13.32 -4.36
N SER A 271 -4.91 14.08 -3.80
CA SER A 271 -5.14 14.12 -2.35
C SER A 271 -5.74 12.82 -1.82
N ARG A 272 -6.34 12.01 -2.70
CA ARG A 272 -6.88 10.69 -2.40
C ARG A 272 -5.81 9.58 -2.46
N LEU A 273 -4.63 9.85 -3.04
CA LEU A 273 -3.55 8.90 -3.26
C LEU A 273 -2.57 8.95 -2.10
N LEU A 274 -2.73 8.03 -1.14
CA LEU A 274 -1.97 8.03 0.12
C LEU A 274 -0.85 7.01 0.15
N GLY A 275 -0.81 6.05 -0.78
CA GLY A 275 0.14 4.96 -0.68
C GLY A 275 0.82 4.57 -1.98
N VAL A 276 2.03 4.05 -1.84
CA VAL A 276 2.79 3.42 -2.93
C VAL A 276 3.45 2.15 -2.41
N ARG A 277 3.29 1.05 -3.16
CA ARG A 277 3.99 -0.23 -2.99
C ARG A 277 4.61 -0.62 -4.33
N ALA A 278 5.77 -0.01 -4.63
CA ALA A 278 6.38 -0.16 -5.95
C ALA A 278 7.07 -1.52 -6.14
N ASN A 279 7.20 -1.94 -7.41
CA ASN A 279 8.12 -3.00 -7.79
C ASN A 279 9.58 -2.52 -7.71
N ALA A 280 10.49 -3.45 -7.45
CA ALA A 280 11.93 -3.17 -7.50
C ALA A 280 12.40 -2.90 -8.94
N SER A 281 11.86 -3.64 -9.90
CA SER A 281 12.25 -3.59 -11.32
C SER A 281 11.40 -2.58 -12.09
N ALA A 282 12.05 -1.85 -13.02
CA ALA A 282 11.40 -0.97 -13.99
C ALA A 282 10.93 -1.70 -15.27
N ARG A 283 11.04 -3.03 -15.33
CA ARG A 283 10.52 -3.82 -16.45
C ARG A 283 9.00 -3.81 -16.49
N SER A 284 8.44 -4.07 -17.67
CA SER A 284 7.01 -4.26 -17.85
C SER A 284 6.50 -5.53 -17.15
N HIS A 285 5.21 -5.59 -16.85
CA HIS A 285 4.58 -6.77 -16.28
C HIS A 285 4.80 -8.02 -17.15
N ALA A 286 4.75 -7.89 -18.48
CA ALA A 286 4.99 -8.99 -19.40
C ALA A 286 6.43 -9.54 -19.30
N GLU A 287 7.43 -8.67 -19.19
CA GLU A 287 8.83 -9.08 -19.03
C GLU A 287 9.09 -9.72 -17.66
N LEU A 288 8.40 -9.27 -16.61
CA LEU A 288 8.49 -9.86 -15.27
C LEU A 288 7.81 -11.24 -15.20
N ASP A 289 6.69 -11.41 -15.88
CA ASP A 289 5.93 -12.68 -15.94
C ASP A 289 6.72 -13.79 -16.66
N GLU A 290 7.57 -13.41 -17.63
CA GLU A 290 8.44 -14.32 -18.39
C GLU A 290 9.82 -14.52 -17.74
N ALA A 291 10.16 -13.76 -16.67
CA ALA A 291 11.46 -13.82 -16.05
C ALA A 291 11.65 -15.12 -15.24
N THR A 292 12.81 -15.76 -15.42
CA THR A 292 13.21 -16.95 -14.66
C THR A 292 14.01 -16.62 -13.41
N GLU A 293 14.46 -15.37 -13.27
CA GLU A 293 15.24 -14.86 -12.15
C GLU A 293 14.55 -13.60 -11.62
N LEU A 294 14.67 -13.39 -10.32
CA LEU A 294 14.14 -12.19 -9.67
C LEU A 294 14.98 -10.96 -10.05
N ASP A 295 14.35 -9.90 -10.53
CA ASP A 295 14.99 -8.60 -10.70
C ASP A 295 14.69 -7.77 -9.44
N GLU A 296 15.69 -7.68 -8.57
CA GLU A 296 15.61 -6.98 -7.30
C GLU A 296 15.88 -5.47 -7.41
N GLY A 297 16.27 -4.98 -8.59
CA GLY A 297 16.63 -3.58 -8.77
C GLY A 297 17.73 -3.09 -7.82
N ASP A 298 17.70 -1.81 -7.48
CA ASP A 298 18.59 -1.20 -6.47
C ASP A 298 17.74 -0.54 -5.36
N PRO A 299 17.85 -0.98 -4.10
CA PRO A 299 17.11 -0.39 -2.98
C PRO A 299 17.32 1.11 -2.82
N ASN A 300 18.52 1.63 -3.10
CA ASN A 300 18.82 3.06 -2.95
C ASN A 300 18.23 3.89 -4.11
N ASP A 301 18.25 3.36 -5.35
CA ASP A 301 17.57 4.03 -6.47
C ASP A 301 16.08 4.09 -6.23
N LEU A 302 15.46 2.97 -5.82
CA LEU A 302 14.05 2.93 -5.49
C LEU A 302 13.70 3.93 -4.37
N ALA A 303 14.51 3.98 -3.31
CA ALA A 303 14.33 4.93 -2.21
C ALA A 303 14.41 6.40 -2.66
N ALA A 304 15.36 6.73 -3.54
CA ALA A 304 15.47 8.08 -4.11
C ALA A 304 14.22 8.47 -4.92
N ARG A 305 13.62 7.51 -5.64
CA ARG A 305 12.36 7.74 -6.37
C ARG A 305 11.19 7.98 -5.44
N TYR A 306 11.10 7.27 -4.32
CA TYR A 306 10.07 7.54 -3.31
C TYR A 306 10.19 8.95 -2.73
N VAL A 307 11.40 9.43 -2.49
CA VAL A 307 11.61 10.83 -2.06
C VAL A 307 11.15 11.82 -3.13
N ALA A 308 11.43 11.54 -4.41
CA ALA A 308 10.96 12.40 -5.51
C ALA A 308 9.42 12.42 -5.68
N LEU A 309 8.72 11.35 -5.26
CA LEU A 309 7.25 11.33 -5.26
C LEU A 309 6.64 12.24 -4.18
N ARG A 310 7.35 12.53 -3.09
CA ARG A 310 6.83 13.33 -1.96
C ARG A 310 6.29 14.69 -2.40
N ASP A 311 7.03 15.39 -3.29
CA ASP A 311 6.63 16.72 -3.75
C ASP A 311 5.40 16.68 -4.67
N ARG A 312 5.14 15.53 -5.30
CA ARG A 312 4.03 15.31 -6.24
C ARG A 312 2.80 14.68 -5.57
N MET A 313 2.98 14.03 -4.44
CA MET A 313 1.94 13.32 -3.69
C MET A 313 1.89 13.84 -2.25
N PRO A 314 1.27 15.00 -1.98
CA PRO A 314 1.32 15.65 -0.67
C PRO A 314 0.65 14.84 0.45
N ALA A 315 -0.23 13.90 0.11
CA ALA A 315 -0.91 13.01 1.06
C ALA A 315 -0.18 11.67 1.25
N LEU A 316 0.99 11.45 0.62
CA LEU A 316 1.71 10.18 0.66
C LEU A 316 2.23 9.87 2.07
N THR A 317 1.66 8.87 2.70
CA THR A 317 1.96 8.45 4.08
C THR A 317 2.11 6.94 4.25
N VAL A 318 1.70 6.13 3.26
CA VAL A 318 1.80 4.67 3.31
C VAL A 318 2.81 4.21 2.27
N LEU A 319 3.96 3.72 2.73
CA LEU A 319 5.06 3.29 1.86
C LEU A 319 5.39 1.84 2.09
N GLY A 320 5.71 1.14 1.02
CA GLY A 320 6.17 -0.24 1.08
C GLY A 320 6.66 -0.73 -0.27
N GLY A 321 6.65 -2.02 -0.47
CA GLY A 321 7.07 -2.61 -1.72
C GLY A 321 6.08 -3.62 -2.29
N CYS A 322 6.35 -4.06 -3.52
CA CYS A 322 5.66 -5.15 -4.19
C CYS A 322 6.70 -6.09 -4.82
N CYS A 323 6.43 -6.72 -5.94
CA CYS A 323 7.30 -7.74 -6.52
C CYS A 323 8.77 -7.30 -6.62
N GLY A 324 9.67 -8.21 -6.24
CA GLY A 324 11.12 -8.00 -6.24
C GLY A 324 11.67 -7.17 -5.08
N THR A 325 10.81 -6.57 -4.25
CA THR A 325 11.27 -5.85 -3.06
C THR A 325 11.25 -6.73 -1.82
N ASP A 326 12.14 -6.44 -0.88
CA ASP A 326 12.26 -7.06 0.44
C ASP A 326 12.50 -6.01 1.54
N SER A 327 12.84 -6.47 2.73
CA SER A 327 13.10 -5.61 3.89
C SER A 327 14.22 -4.59 3.65
N ARG A 328 15.24 -4.90 2.83
CA ARG A 328 16.32 -3.95 2.46
C ARG A 328 15.76 -2.72 1.74
N HIS A 329 14.81 -2.93 0.84
CA HIS A 329 14.16 -1.86 0.07
C HIS A 329 13.33 -0.96 0.98
N VAL A 330 12.50 -1.53 1.84
CA VAL A 330 11.65 -0.74 2.75
C VAL A 330 12.50 0.02 3.78
N ALA A 331 13.58 -0.57 4.28
CA ALA A 331 14.53 0.12 5.15
C ALA A 331 15.21 1.32 4.44
N ALA A 332 15.65 1.13 3.20
CA ALA A 332 16.25 2.22 2.39
C ALA A 332 15.23 3.35 2.12
N ILE A 333 13.98 3.01 1.80
CA ILE A 333 12.89 3.98 1.62
C ILE A 333 12.68 4.78 2.91
N CYS A 334 12.58 4.14 4.07
CA CYS A 334 12.39 4.81 5.36
C CYS A 334 13.57 5.74 5.69
N ALA A 335 14.80 5.29 5.51
CA ALA A 335 16.00 6.07 5.77
C ALA A 335 16.07 7.33 4.87
N ALA A 336 15.82 7.16 3.57
CA ALA A 336 15.81 8.27 2.61
C ALA A 336 14.66 9.25 2.88
N TRP A 337 13.48 8.73 3.23
CA TRP A 337 12.31 9.54 3.58
C TRP A 337 12.56 10.43 4.79
N ALA A 338 13.19 9.89 5.84
CA ALA A 338 13.56 10.64 7.04
C ALA A 338 14.61 11.73 6.72
N ALA A 339 15.62 11.40 5.90
CA ALA A 339 16.66 12.33 5.49
C ALA A 339 16.11 13.48 4.63
N GLY A 340 15.18 13.22 3.72
CA GLY A 340 14.54 14.22 2.85
C GLY A 340 13.68 15.25 3.58
N GLY A 341 13.24 14.97 4.82
CA GLY A 341 12.53 15.91 5.69
C GLY A 341 13.42 17.00 6.33
N CYS A 342 14.74 16.89 6.21
CA CYS A 342 15.74 17.82 6.78
C CYS A 342 16.39 18.76 5.77
N SER A 343 15.81 19.02 4.58
CA SER A 343 16.36 20.05 3.67
C SER A 343 16.05 21.45 4.22
N PRO A 344 17.05 22.27 4.59
CA PRO A 344 16.78 23.64 5.03
C PRO A 344 16.37 24.46 3.80
N LEU A 345 15.14 24.92 3.77
CA LEU A 345 14.64 25.98 2.87
C LEU A 345 15.34 27.35 3.18
N SER A 346 16.67 27.37 3.28
CA SER A 346 17.44 28.56 3.71
C SER A 346 18.44 29.10 2.68
N SER A 347 18.43 28.67 1.42
CA SER A 347 19.41 29.17 0.44
C SER A 347 18.83 29.93 -0.76
N LEU A 348 17.55 30.28 -0.78
CA LEU A 348 16.92 31.00 -1.91
C LEU A 348 16.47 32.43 -1.62
N ILE A 349 16.82 33.03 -0.45
CA ILE A 349 16.52 34.43 -0.14
C ILE A 349 17.82 35.20 0.19
N ALA A 350 18.80 35.15 -0.66
CA ALA A 350 19.99 35.98 -0.52
C ALA A 350 20.61 36.37 -1.88
N SER A 351 19.81 36.93 -2.80
CA SER A 351 20.38 37.67 -3.94
C SER A 351 19.34 38.57 -4.60
N SER A 352 18.80 39.53 -3.86
CA SER A 352 18.21 40.73 -4.48
C SER A 352 18.31 41.93 -3.54
N THR A 353 19.52 42.35 -3.23
CA THR A 353 19.78 43.73 -2.82
C THR A 353 20.63 44.36 -3.91
N ASN A 354 19.96 45.04 -4.79
CA ASN A 354 20.57 45.94 -5.72
C ASN A 354 20.98 47.22 -4.94
N PRO A 355 22.19 47.70 -5.01
CA PRO A 355 22.50 49.03 -4.57
C PRO A 355 22.19 50.00 -5.73
N SER A 356 21.19 50.85 -5.54
CA SER A 356 21.07 52.03 -6.38
C SER A 356 22.03 53.09 -5.90
N THR A 357 22.70 53.51 -6.83
CA THR A 357 23.64 54.58 -7.02
C THR A 357 23.11 55.96 -6.77
N ASP A 358 24.01 56.74 -6.35
CA ASP A 358 24.19 58.10 -6.84
C ASP A 358 25.09 58.09 -8.06
#